data_e47ff0bb340c088c3c387632caab4867
#
_entry.id   e47ff0bb340c088c3c387632caab4867
#
_cell.length_a   1.000
_cell.length_b   1.000
_cell.length_c   1.000
_cell.angle_alpha   90.00
_cell.angle_beta   90.00
_cell.angle_gamma   90.00
#
_symmetry.space_group_name_H-M   'P 1'
#
loop_
_entity.id
_entity.type
_entity.pdbx_description
1 polymer ?
#
loop_
_entity_poly.entity_id
_entity_poly.type
_entity_poly.pdbx_seq_one_letter_code
_entity_poly.pdbx_strand_id
1 'polypeptide(L)'
;MDKLDWQKLIHIKVHCEDVESFIKRFGCDYDVFVNDRAYFNAVAMCVFQIGELANSLTPEFREKTKKDMPWDMIRGMRNWLAHSYGEVDAEVLWETANNDIPKLKEFCIKVLS
;
A
#
# COMPACT_ATOMS: atom_id res chain seq x y z
N MET A 1 0.06 -17.18 14.28
CA MET A 1 -0.36 -15.81 13.88
C MET A 1 -1.78 -15.54 14.36
N ASP A 2 -2.01 -14.34 14.85
CA ASP A 2 -3.34 -13.88 15.24
C ASP A 2 -4.30 -13.94 14.05
N LYS A 3 -5.53 -14.39 14.29
CA LYS A 3 -6.54 -14.52 13.23
C LYS A 3 -6.88 -13.18 12.57
N LEU A 4 -6.91 -12.11 13.37
CA LEU A 4 -7.19 -10.78 12.85
C LEU A 4 -6.03 -10.27 11.99
N ASP A 5 -4.79 -10.56 12.39
CA ASP A 5 -3.63 -10.23 11.57
C ASP A 5 -3.68 -10.94 10.22
N TRP A 6 -4.06 -12.22 10.22
CA TRP A 6 -4.23 -13.00 9.00
C TRP A 6 -5.23 -12.34 8.06
N GLN A 7 -6.40 -11.94 8.58
CA GLN A 7 -7.43 -11.29 7.79
C GLN A 7 -6.96 -9.94 7.23
N LYS A 8 -6.23 -9.17 8.03
CA LYS A 8 -5.70 -7.87 7.59
C LYS A 8 -4.68 -8.04 6.49
N LEU A 9 -3.84 -9.07 6.56
CA LEU A 9 -2.87 -9.36 5.49
C LEU A 9 -3.57 -9.76 4.20
N ILE A 10 -4.67 -10.50 4.28
CA ILE A 10 -5.49 -10.80 3.09
C ILE A 10 -5.99 -9.51 2.45
N HIS A 11 -6.51 -8.58 3.25
CA HIS A 11 -7.00 -7.30 2.75
C HIS A 11 -5.88 -6.42 2.17
N ILE A 12 -4.72 -6.40 2.83
CA ILE A 12 -3.54 -5.69 2.29
C ILE A 12 -3.18 -6.26 0.92
N LYS A 13 -3.14 -7.58 0.80
CA LYS A 13 -2.83 -8.23 -0.47
C LYS A 13 -3.82 -7.84 -1.56
N VAL A 14 -5.11 -7.80 -1.24
CA VAL A 14 -6.15 -7.39 -2.20
C VAL A 14 -5.92 -5.96 -2.68
N HIS A 15 -5.60 -5.02 -1.76
CA HIS A 15 -5.33 -3.64 -2.15
C HIS A 15 -4.06 -3.53 -3.01
N CYS A 16 -3.04 -4.34 -2.74
CA CYS A 16 -1.86 -4.39 -3.60
C CYS A 16 -2.22 -4.86 -5.01
N GLU A 17 -3.07 -5.88 -5.11
CA GLU A 17 -3.55 -6.40 -6.38
C GLU A 17 -4.38 -5.34 -7.12
N ASP A 18 -5.18 -4.57 -6.39
CA ASP A 18 -5.95 -3.46 -6.97
C ASP A 18 -5.02 -2.42 -7.58
N VAL A 19 -3.95 -2.02 -6.87
CA VAL A 19 -2.98 -1.07 -7.41
C VAL A 19 -2.37 -1.59 -8.71
N GLU A 20 -1.95 -2.86 -8.73
CA GLU A 20 -1.41 -3.47 -9.95
C GLU A 20 -2.42 -3.48 -11.08
N SER A 21 -3.69 -3.74 -10.76
CA SER A 21 -4.78 -3.72 -11.72
C SER A 21 -4.99 -2.32 -12.31
N PHE A 22 -4.92 -1.28 -11.47
CA PHE A 22 -5.04 0.11 -11.94
C PHE A 22 -3.89 0.49 -12.86
N ILE A 23 -2.67 0.11 -12.52
CA ILE A 23 -1.49 0.37 -13.39
C ILE A 23 -1.69 -0.30 -14.75
N LYS A 24 -2.18 -1.52 -14.76
CA LYS A 24 -2.44 -2.25 -15.99
C LYS A 24 -3.57 -1.60 -16.80
N ARG A 25 -4.64 -1.16 -16.12
CA ARG A 25 -5.82 -0.58 -16.75
C ARG A 25 -5.55 0.80 -17.34
N PHE A 26 -4.91 1.68 -16.57
CA PHE A 26 -4.69 3.08 -16.96
C PHE A 26 -3.37 3.29 -17.71
N GLY A 27 -2.40 2.40 -17.54
CA GLY A 27 -1.10 2.46 -18.18
C GLY A 27 0.03 2.74 -17.20
N CYS A 28 1.15 2.03 -17.37
CA CYS A 28 2.34 2.22 -16.56
C CYS A 28 3.15 3.40 -17.09
N ASP A 29 2.61 4.60 -16.93
CA ASP A 29 3.18 5.84 -17.44
C ASP A 29 2.92 6.95 -16.43
N TYR A 30 3.98 7.57 -15.93
CA TYR A 30 3.88 8.61 -14.91
C TYR A 30 3.03 9.80 -15.39
N ASP A 31 3.19 10.23 -16.65
CA ASP A 31 2.44 11.37 -17.16
C ASP A 31 0.96 11.09 -17.21
N VAL A 32 0.57 9.86 -17.52
CA VAL A 32 -0.83 9.44 -17.46
C VAL A 32 -1.33 9.48 -16.00
N PHE A 33 -0.53 8.92 -15.10
CA PHE A 33 -0.89 8.86 -13.67
C PHE A 33 -1.10 10.25 -13.07
N VAL A 34 -0.16 11.15 -13.28
CA VAL A 34 -0.20 12.48 -12.65
C VAL A 34 -1.30 13.37 -13.23
N ASN A 35 -1.71 13.13 -14.47
CA ASN A 35 -2.71 13.95 -15.17
C ASN A 35 -4.13 13.37 -15.12
N ASP A 36 -4.29 12.15 -14.63
CA ASP A 36 -5.60 11.50 -14.53
C ASP A 36 -6.03 11.40 -13.07
N ARG A 37 -6.98 12.23 -12.67
CA ARG A 37 -7.44 12.28 -11.28
C ARG A 37 -8.05 10.95 -10.83
N ALA A 38 -8.73 10.24 -11.72
CA ALA A 38 -9.31 8.93 -11.37
C ALA A 38 -8.20 7.94 -11.05
N TYR A 39 -7.15 7.92 -11.84
CA TYR A 39 -6.01 7.04 -11.63
C TYR A 39 -5.30 7.38 -10.31
N PHE A 40 -4.96 8.65 -10.15
CA PHE A 40 -4.30 9.12 -8.93
C PHE A 40 -5.10 8.78 -7.68
N ASN A 41 -6.40 9.11 -7.69
CA ASN A 41 -7.27 8.88 -6.54
C ASN A 41 -7.44 7.39 -6.23
N ALA A 42 -7.56 6.54 -7.25
CA ALA A 42 -7.70 5.10 -7.05
C ALA A 42 -6.46 4.51 -6.36
N VAL A 43 -5.26 4.88 -6.83
CA VAL A 43 -4.00 4.42 -6.22
C VAL A 43 -3.86 4.98 -4.80
N ALA A 44 -4.12 6.27 -4.62
CA ALA A 44 -4.01 6.92 -3.30
C ALA A 44 -4.92 6.27 -2.28
N MET A 45 -6.16 5.94 -2.67
CA MET A 45 -7.11 5.28 -1.75
C MET A 45 -6.60 3.90 -1.33
N CYS A 46 -6.07 3.11 -2.26
CA CYS A 46 -5.52 1.79 -1.93
C CYS A 46 -4.31 1.90 -0.99
N VAL A 47 -3.42 2.85 -1.25
CA VAL A 47 -2.24 3.07 -0.39
C VAL A 47 -2.67 3.53 1.00
N PHE A 48 -3.68 4.40 1.08
CA PHE A 48 -4.25 4.82 2.36
C PHE A 48 -4.81 3.63 3.14
N GLN A 49 -5.61 2.78 2.49
CA GLN A 49 -6.19 1.60 3.14
C GLN A 49 -5.11 0.61 3.59
N ILE A 50 -4.07 0.44 2.82
CA ILE A 50 -2.92 -0.39 3.19
C ILE A 50 -2.29 0.16 4.49
N GLY A 51 -2.09 1.47 4.57
CA GLY A 51 -1.55 2.11 5.76
C GLY A 51 -2.44 1.90 6.99
N GLU A 52 -3.76 2.04 6.82
CA GLU A 52 -4.74 1.78 7.88
C GLU A 52 -4.66 0.34 8.39
N LEU A 53 -4.63 -0.62 7.47
CA LEU A 53 -4.55 -2.03 7.81
C LEU A 53 -3.23 -2.36 8.51
N ALA A 54 -2.12 -1.83 7.99
CA ALA A 54 -0.81 -2.02 8.62
C ALA A 54 -0.78 -1.47 10.04
N ASN A 55 -1.41 -0.31 10.25
CA ASN A 55 -1.49 0.29 11.57
C ASN A 55 -2.29 -0.56 12.56
N SER A 56 -3.23 -1.35 12.07
CA SER A 56 -4.08 -2.21 12.91
C SER A 56 -3.53 -3.63 13.11
N LEU A 57 -2.41 -3.99 12.47
CA LEU A 57 -1.71 -5.23 12.78
C LEU A 57 -1.21 -5.20 14.24
N THR A 58 -1.13 -6.36 14.88
CA THR A 58 -0.63 -6.38 16.25
C THR A 58 0.82 -5.92 16.32
N PRO A 59 1.21 -5.23 17.40
CA PRO A 59 2.61 -4.84 17.60
C PRO A 59 3.55 -6.03 17.57
N GLU A 60 3.12 -7.18 18.08
CA GLU A 60 3.91 -8.42 18.07
C GLU A 60 4.24 -8.87 16.67
N PHE A 61 3.26 -8.85 15.77
CA PHE A 61 3.47 -9.23 14.37
C PHE A 61 4.42 -8.26 13.67
N ARG A 62 4.22 -6.96 13.86
CA ARG A 62 5.08 -5.95 13.25
C ARG A 62 6.53 -6.08 13.73
N GLU A 63 6.72 -6.28 15.03
CA GLU A 63 8.05 -6.45 15.61
C GLU A 63 8.74 -7.70 15.05
N LYS A 64 7.99 -8.81 14.97
CA LYS A 64 8.49 -10.08 14.48
C LYS A 64 8.92 -10.03 13.01
N THR A 65 8.25 -9.21 12.20
CA THR A 65 8.47 -9.14 10.75
C THR A 65 9.14 -7.85 10.29
N LYS A 66 9.61 -7.01 11.20
CA LYS A 66 10.20 -5.70 10.84
C LYS A 66 11.42 -5.79 9.95
N LYS A 67 12.13 -6.93 9.92
CA LYS A 67 13.26 -7.14 9.03
C LYS A 67 12.83 -7.30 7.58
N ASP A 68 11.60 -7.77 7.37
CA ASP A 68 11.07 -8.04 6.05
C ASP A 68 10.27 -6.88 5.50
N MET A 69 9.57 -6.14 6.37
CA MET A 69 8.70 -5.04 5.97
C MET A 69 8.92 -3.80 6.84
N PRO A 70 9.08 -2.63 6.23
CA PRO A 70 9.21 -1.36 6.96
C PRO A 70 7.83 -0.85 7.41
N TRP A 71 7.25 -1.52 8.41
CA TRP A 71 5.89 -1.21 8.86
C TRP A 71 5.69 0.24 9.30
N ASP A 72 6.70 0.85 9.93
CA ASP A 72 6.59 2.23 10.38
C ASP A 72 6.42 3.19 9.20
N MET A 73 7.14 2.93 8.11
CA MET A 73 7.03 3.72 6.89
C MET A 73 5.66 3.52 6.23
N ILE A 74 5.18 2.27 6.17
CA ILE A 74 3.88 1.94 5.60
C ILE A 74 2.75 2.60 6.40
N ARG A 75 2.83 2.53 7.72
CA ARG A 75 1.87 3.20 8.61
C ARG A 75 1.89 4.71 8.45
N GLY A 76 3.09 5.29 8.22
CA GLY A 76 3.26 6.72 8.02
C GLY A 76 2.55 7.24 6.78
N MET A 77 2.42 6.41 5.75
CA MET A 77 1.71 6.80 4.52
C MET A 77 0.24 7.14 4.78
N ARG A 78 -0.40 6.47 5.74
CA ARG A 78 -1.75 6.78 6.14
C ARG A 78 -1.88 8.22 6.63
N ASN A 79 -0.97 8.66 7.49
CA ASN A 79 -0.99 10.03 8.00
C ASN A 79 -0.72 11.04 6.89
N TRP A 80 0.26 10.75 6.03
CA TRP A 80 0.60 11.58 4.89
C TRP A 80 -0.61 11.81 3.98
N LEU A 81 -1.30 10.72 3.59
CA LEU A 81 -2.47 10.82 2.73
C LEU A 81 -3.68 11.44 3.43
N ALA A 82 -3.86 11.18 4.73
CA ALA A 82 -5.00 11.71 5.47
C ALA A 82 -4.90 13.21 5.72
N HIS A 83 -3.69 13.73 5.96
CA HIS A 83 -3.50 15.12 6.39
C HIS A 83 -2.90 16.04 5.32
N SER A 84 -2.35 15.48 4.25
CA SER A 84 -1.64 16.25 3.22
C SER A 84 -2.07 15.86 1.80
N TYR A 85 -3.29 15.33 1.64
CA TYR A 85 -3.75 14.78 0.36
C TYR A 85 -3.57 15.75 -0.81
N GLY A 86 -3.91 17.02 -0.63
CA GLY A 86 -3.79 18.02 -1.67
C GLY A 86 -2.35 18.41 -2.01
N GLU A 87 -1.40 18.01 -1.18
CA GLU A 87 0.02 18.33 -1.33
C GLU A 87 0.87 17.07 -1.49
N VAL A 88 0.22 15.91 -1.71
CA VAL A 88 0.92 14.64 -1.87
C VAL A 88 1.77 14.68 -3.13
N ASP A 89 3.06 14.37 -2.97
CA ASP A 89 3.99 14.28 -4.07
C ASP A 89 3.64 13.07 -4.95
N ALA A 90 3.21 13.36 -6.17
CA ALA A 90 2.80 12.34 -7.13
C ALA A 90 3.96 11.38 -7.48
N GLU A 91 5.19 11.88 -7.52
CA GLU A 91 6.36 11.02 -7.80
C GLU A 91 6.56 9.99 -6.69
N VAL A 92 6.41 10.41 -5.43
CA VAL A 92 6.54 9.50 -4.29
C VAL A 92 5.44 8.44 -4.32
N LEU A 93 4.20 8.85 -4.60
CA LEU A 93 3.09 7.90 -4.69
C LEU A 93 3.28 6.93 -5.85
N TRP A 94 3.77 7.40 -6.99
CA TRP A 94 4.06 6.56 -8.14
C TRP A 94 5.16 5.55 -7.83
N GLU A 95 6.25 5.99 -7.19
CA GLU A 95 7.34 5.11 -6.74
C GLU A 95 6.82 4.04 -5.79
N THR A 96 5.97 4.43 -4.84
CA THR A 96 5.35 3.50 -3.91
C THR A 96 4.54 2.44 -4.66
N ALA A 97 3.71 2.87 -5.62
CA ALA A 97 2.84 1.97 -6.38
C ALA A 97 3.64 0.96 -7.21
N ASN A 98 4.76 1.38 -7.78
CA ASN A 98 5.52 0.54 -8.71
C ASN A 98 6.63 -0.28 -8.06
N ASN A 99 7.14 0.13 -6.89
CA ASN A 99 8.27 -0.53 -6.25
C ASN A 99 7.88 -1.17 -4.91
N ASP A 100 7.23 -0.42 -4.03
CA ASP A 100 6.94 -0.90 -2.68
C ASP A 100 5.75 -1.85 -2.64
N ILE A 101 4.71 -1.55 -3.42
CA ILE A 101 3.49 -2.36 -3.46
C ILE A 101 3.77 -3.80 -3.94
N PRO A 102 4.54 -4.03 -5.01
CA PRO A 102 4.87 -5.40 -5.41
C PRO A 102 5.61 -6.19 -4.32
N LYS A 103 6.51 -5.53 -3.60
CA LYS A 103 7.26 -6.17 -2.50
C LYS A 103 6.34 -6.54 -1.35
N LEU A 104 5.42 -5.65 -1.00
CA LEU A 104 4.45 -5.90 0.07
C LEU A 104 3.50 -7.04 -0.31
N LYS A 105 3.04 -7.06 -1.55
CA LYS A 105 2.21 -8.15 -2.07
C LYS A 105 2.93 -9.49 -1.94
N GLU A 106 4.18 -9.54 -2.34
CA GLU A 106 4.99 -10.76 -2.29
C GLU A 106 5.16 -11.24 -0.85
N PHE A 107 5.40 -10.32 0.07
CA PHE A 107 5.47 -10.63 1.50
C PHE A 107 4.15 -11.25 1.99
N CYS A 108 3.02 -10.66 1.64
CA CYS A 108 1.71 -11.19 2.03
C CYS A 108 1.48 -12.60 1.48
N ILE A 109 1.80 -12.83 0.21
CA ILE A 109 1.67 -14.14 -0.42
C ILE A 109 2.50 -15.18 0.35
N LYS A 110 3.73 -14.83 0.68
CA LYS A 110 4.64 -15.73 1.39
C LYS A 110 4.13 -16.06 2.79
N VAL A 111 3.66 -15.06 3.54
CA VAL A 111 3.17 -15.28 4.89
C VAL A 111 1.85 -16.06 4.90
N LEU A 112 0.99 -15.80 3.92
CA LEU A 112 -0.33 -16.43 3.83
C LEU A 112 -0.31 -17.83 3.20
N SER A 113 0.80 -18.24 2.64
CA SER A 113 0.91 -19.55 2.00
C SER A 113 1.22 -20.67 2.98
#